data_7ebc409796d861ed7845b60602301bc5
#
_entry.id   7ebc409796d861ed7845b60602301bc5
#
_cell.length_a   1.000
_cell.length_b   1.000
_cell.length_c   1.000
_cell.angle_alpha   90.00
_cell.angle_beta   90.00
_cell.angle_gamma   90.00
#
_symmetry.space_group_name_H-M   'P 1'
#
loop_
_entity.id
_entity.type
_entity.pdbx_description
1 polymer ?
#
loop_
_entity_poly.entity_id
_entity_poly.type
_entity_poly.pdbx_seq_one_letter_code
_entity_poly.pdbx_strand_id
1 'polypeptide(L)'
;YVLSLMMLQSKVRKTPGMLETISDRLDDIREKTHYFSPDVSNPMDEPSAFTHSSIIANIANLYQDTISTFNFRIQVSGDPRHLQNAENAAKIRALLLAGVRAAILWNQVGGKRWHMLFFRSRIRPSLQKIR
;
A
#
# COMPACT_ATOMS: atom_id res chain seq x y z
N TYR A 1 -4.59 -4.54 11.90
CA TYR A 1 -3.83 -4.09 10.71
C TYR A 1 -3.64 -2.57 10.69
N VAL A 2 -4.67 -1.74 10.92
CA VAL A 2 -4.56 -0.26 10.81
C VAL A 2 -3.47 0.31 11.71
N LEU A 3 -3.44 -0.05 12.99
CA LEU A 3 -2.39 0.40 13.92
C LEU A 3 -1.00 -0.06 13.48
N SER A 4 -0.89 -1.28 12.96
CA SER A 4 0.36 -1.83 12.44
C SER A 4 0.86 -1.04 11.21
N LEU A 5 -0.06 -0.67 10.30
CA LEU A 5 0.24 0.19 9.15
C LEU A 5 0.73 1.58 9.60
N MET A 6 0.11 2.15 10.62
CA MET A 6 0.54 3.44 11.21
C MET A 6 1.89 3.35 11.92
N MET A 7 2.25 2.19 12.47
CA MET A 7 3.60 1.96 13.02
C MET A 7 4.63 1.85 11.89
N LEU A 8 4.33 1.11 10.83
CA LEU A 8 5.21 0.99 9.65
C LEU A 8 5.44 2.34 8.98
N GLN A 9 4.37 3.14 8.76
CA GLN A 9 4.53 4.47 8.18
C GLN A 9 5.46 5.36 9.01
N SER A 10 5.38 5.26 10.34
CA SER A 10 6.27 6.02 11.22
C SER A 10 7.74 5.58 11.06
N LYS A 11 7.99 4.28 10.87
CA LYS A 11 9.34 3.74 10.60
C LYS A 11 9.85 4.17 9.23
N VAL A 12 9.03 4.08 8.17
CA VAL A 12 9.39 4.54 6.82
C VAL A 12 9.83 6.00 6.85
N ARG A 13 9.08 6.87 7.50
CA ARG A 13 9.40 8.31 7.59
C ARG A 13 10.66 8.61 8.41
N LYS A 14 11.00 7.76 9.37
CA LYS A 14 12.19 7.91 10.21
C LYS A 14 13.45 7.32 9.60
N THR A 15 13.30 6.48 8.58
CA THR A 15 14.43 5.86 7.89
C THR A 15 14.88 6.74 6.74
N PRO A 16 16.10 7.31 6.81
CA PRO A 16 16.61 8.19 5.75
C PRO A 16 16.57 7.51 4.38
N GLY A 17 16.13 8.23 3.34
CA GLY A 17 16.08 7.75 1.97
C GLY A 17 14.99 6.70 1.66
N MET A 18 14.34 6.11 2.66
CA MET A 18 13.34 5.06 2.44
C MET A 18 12.11 5.56 1.68
N LEU A 19 11.62 6.75 2.05
CA LEU A 19 10.46 7.34 1.40
C LEU A 19 10.75 7.72 -0.05
N GLU A 20 11.93 8.26 -0.32
CA GLU A 20 12.42 8.59 -1.67
C GLU A 20 12.54 7.34 -2.52
N THR A 21 13.20 6.30 -2.03
CA THR A 21 13.32 5.01 -2.71
C THR A 21 11.96 4.42 -3.08
N ILE A 22 10.98 4.48 -2.16
CA ILE A 22 9.63 3.99 -2.43
C ILE A 22 8.95 4.84 -3.50
N SER A 23 9.10 6.17 -3.44
CA SER A 23 8.51 7.10 -4.41
C SER A 23 9.06 6.86 -5.82
N ASP A 24 10.37 6.85 -5.97
CA ASP A 24 11.04 6.67 -7.26
C ASP A 24 10.66 5.35 -7.92
N ARG A 25 10.66 4.26 -7.15
CA ARG A 25 10.25 2.96 -7.66
C ARG A 25 8.75 2.86 -8.00
N LEU A 26 7.89 3.60 -7.31
CA LEU A 26 6.48 3.68 -7.67
C LEU A 26 6.28 4.46 -8.98
N ASP A 27 7.07 5.50 -9.21
CA ASP A 27 7.04 6.23 -10.48
C ASP A 27 7.50 5.35 -11.64
N ASP A 28 8.58 4.57 -11.48
CA ASP A 28 9.02 3.56 -12.46
C ASP A 28 7.93 2.52 -12.76
N ILE A 29 7.23 2.04 -11.72
CA ILE A 29 6.14 1.09 -11.89
C ILE A 29 4.97 1.74 -12.65
N ARG A 30 4.67 3.00 -12.36
CA ARG A 30 3.61 3.76 -13.04
C ARG A 30 3.94 3.93 -14.52
N GLU A 31 5.17 4.25 -14.88
CA GLU A 31 5.60 4.33 -16.29
C GLU A 31 5.42 2.98 -16.99
N LYS A 32 5.80 1.88 -16.33
CA LYS A 32 5.62 0.54 -16.89
C LYS A 32 4.15 0.15 -17.10
N THR A 33 3.22 0.77 -16.38
CA THR A 33 1.78 0.49 -16.56
C THR A 33 1.32 0.80 -17.98
N HIS A 34 1.88 1.82 -18.63
CA HIS A 34 1.59 2.14 -20.03
C HIS A 34 1.95 1.02 -21.01
N TYR A 35 2.99 0.21 -20.70
CA TYR A 35 3.36 -0.91 -21.57
C TYR A 35 2.40 -2.10 -21.46
N PHE A 36 1.74 -2.27 -20.31
CA PHE A 36 0.80 -3.38 -20.08
C PHE A 36 -0.66 -3.02 -20.44
N SER A 37 -0.96 -1.75 -20.66
CA SER A 37 -2.28 -1.25 -21.02
C SER A 37 -2.15 -0.15 -22.09
N PRO A 38 -1.69 -0.51 -23.29
CA PRO A 38 -1.41 0.47 -24.36
C PRO A 38 -2.65 1.19 -24.87
N ASP A 39 -3.84 0.59 -24.71
CA ASP A 39 -5.11 1.17 -25.17
C ASP A 39 -5.66 2.24 -24.20
N VAL A 40 -5.04 2.40 -23.03
CA VAL A 40 -5.44 3.39 -22.03
C VAL A 40 -4.59 4.64 -22.20
N SER A 41 -5.18 5.72 -22.66
CA SER A 41 -4.51 7.01 -22.88
C SER A 41 -3.93 7.60 -21.59
N ASN A 42 -4.56 7.31 -20.43
CA ASN A 42 -4.05 7.64 -19.12
C ASN A 42 -4.43 6.52 -18.13
N PRO A 43 -3.45 5.77 -17.58
CA PRO A 43 -3.73 4.69 -16.60
C PRO A 43 -4.48 5.14 -15.36
N MET A 44 -4.47 6.43 -15.03
CA MET A 44 -5.21 6.97 -13.89
C MET A 44 -6.72 6.97 -14.13
N ASP A 45 -7.15 7.00 -15.40
CA ASP A 45 -8.57 6.99 -15.78
C ASP A 45 -9.15 5.57 -15.77
N GLU A 46 -8.27 4.54 -15.81
CA GLU A 46 -8.67 3.15 -15.76
C GLU A 46 -7.91 2.37 -14.66
N PRO A 47 -8.52 2.23 -13.47
CA PRO A 47 -7.91 1.52 -12.34
C PRO A 47 -7.53 0.05 -12.65
N SER A 48 -8.16 -0.58 -13.63
CA SER A 48 -7.86 -1.95 -14.06
C SER A 48 -6.43 -2.12 -14.56
N ALA A 49 -5.83 -1.09 -15.16
CA ALA A 49 -4.44 -1.09 -15.62
C ALA A 49 -3.44 -1.40 -14.50
N PHE A 50 -3.74 -0.95 -13.27
CA PHE A 50 -2.88 -1.20 -12.09
C PHE A 50 -3.08 -2.58 -11.46
N THR A 51 -4.10 -3.34 -11.88
CA THR A 51 -4.37 -4.68 -11.35
C THR A 51 -3.74 -5.80 -12.17
N HIS A 52 -3.00 -5.45 -13.23
CA HIS A 52 -2.25 -6.44 -14.02
C HIS A 52 -1.24 -7.18 -13.13
N SER A 53 -1.14 -8.49 -13.32
CA SER A 53 -0.32 -9.36 -12.46
C SER A 53 1.14 -8.92 -12.38
N SER A 54 1.71 -8.43 -13.48
CA SER A 54 3.09 -7.91 -13.52
C SER A 54 3.26 -6.63 -12.70
N ILE A 55 2.27 -5.74 -12.68
CA ILE A 55 2.28 -4.53 -11.87
C ILE A 55 2.18 -4.88 -10.39
N ILE A 56 1.26 -5.79 -10.04
CA ILE A 56 1.12 -6.29 -8.66
C ILE A 56 2.42 -6.95 -8.18
N ALA A 57 3.08 -7.75 -9.03
CA ALA A 57 4.36 -8.37 -8.70
C ALA A 57 5.47 -7.32 -8.45
N ASN A 58 5.55 -6.28 -9.28
CA ASN A 58 6.52 -5.19 -9.08
C ASN A 58 6.27 -4.42 -7.77
N ILE A 59 5.01 -4.14 -7.43
CA ILE A 59 4.65 -3.49 -6.16
C ILE A 59 4.97 -4.42 -4.98
N ALA A 60 4.73 -5.73 -5.11
CA ALA A 60 5.06 -6.71 -4.08
C ALA A 60 6.57 -6.81 -3.84
N ASN A 61 7.38 -6.78 -4.91
CA ASN A 61 8.84 -6.75 -4.82
C ASN A 61 9.34 -5.47 -4.13
N LEU A 62 8.74 -4.32 -4.47
CA LEU A 62 9.05 -3.06 -3.79
C LEU A 62 8.78 -3.15 -2.28
N TYR A 63 7.64 -3.73 -1.87
CA TYR A 63 7.35 -3.97 -0.46
C TYR A 63 8.40 -4.88 0.21
N GLN A 64 8.83 -5.94 -0.47
CA GLN A 64 9.84 -6.86 0.05
C GLN A 64 11.21 -6.20 0.22
N ASP A 65 11.64 -5.41 -0.76
CA ASP A 65 12.95 -4.76 -0.76
C ASP A 65 13.04 -3.58 0.23
N THR A 66 11.91 -3.06 0.67
CA THR A 66 11.83 -1.89 1.54
C THR A 66 11.21 -2.22 2.91
N ILE A 67 9.91 -2.32 2.98
CA ILE A 67 9.16 -2.44 4.25
C ILE A 67 9.43 -3.77 4.95
N SER A 68 9.61 -4.85 4.20
CA SER A 68 9.92 -6.17 4.79
C SER A 68 11.32 -6.26 5.39
N THR A 69 12.19 -5.28 5.17
CA THR A 69 13.52 -5.21 5.81
C THR A 69 13.46 -4.77 7.27
N PHE A 70 12.34 -4.17 7.69
CA PHE A 70 12.16 -3.79 9.09
C PHE A 70 11.98 -5.02 10.01
N ASN A 71 12.45 -4.92 11.25
CA ASN A 71 12.25 -5.95 12.26
C ASN A 71 10.77 -6.16 12.62
N PHE A 72 9.94 -5.12 12.46
CA PHE A 72 8.50 -5.21 12.65
C PHE A 72 7.80 -5.56 11.35
N ARG A 73 7.05 -6.66 11.36
CA ARG A 73 6.29 -7.16 10.20
C ARG A 73 4.82 -7.32 10.57
N ILE A 74 3.95 -7.04 9.60
CA ILE A 74 2.53 -7.38 9.73
C ILE A 74 2.36 -8.85 9.39
N GLN A 75 1.90 -9.63 10.34
CA GLN A 75 1.51 -11.02 10.10
C GLN A 75 0.07 -11.06 9.59
N VAL A 76 -0.11 -11.64 8.43
CA VAL A 76 -1.42 -11.87 7.83
C VAL A 76 -1.84 -13.29 8.15
N SER A 77 -2.99 -13.45 8.81
CA SER A 77 -3.56 -14.74 9.14
C SER A 77 -4.68 -15.09 8.16
N GLY A 78 -4.75 -16.34 7.75
CA GLY A 78 -5.77 -16.84 6.84
C GLY A 78 -5.57 -18.32 6.55
N ASP A 79 -6.37 -18.87 5.64
CA ASP A 79 -6.24 -20.25 5.19
C ASP A 79 -4.87 -20.46 4.50
N PRO A 80 -4.07 -21.47 4.94
CA PRO A 80 -2.77 -21.75 4.36
C PRO A 80 -2.79 -21.94 2.84
N ARG A 81 -3.85 -22.53 2.30
CA ARG A 81 -4.01 -22.76 0.85
C ARG A 81 -3.99 -21.45 0.06
N HIS A 82 -4.57 -20.39 0.62
CA HIS A 82 -4.56 -19.06 -0.01
C HIS A 82 -3.26 -18.30 0.24
N LEU A 83 -2.69 -18.43 1.45
CA LEU A 83 -1.46 -17.72 1.82
C LEU A 83 -0.21 -18.27 1.12
N GLN A 84 -0.18 -19.56 0.82
CA GLN A 84 0.92 -20.21 0.10
C GLN A 84 0.89 -19.94 -1.41
N ASN A 85 -0.22 -19.47 -1.95
CA ASN A 85 -0.31 -19.10 -3.35
C ASN A 85 0.51 -17.83 -3.61
N ALA A 86 1.48 -17.91 -4.53
CA ALA A 86 2.41 -16.83 -4.84
C ALA A 86 1.71 -15.56 -5.33
N GLU A 87 0.64 -15.69 -6.13
CA GLU A 87 -0.14 -14.57 -6.63
C GLU A 87 -0.89 -13.85 -5.49
N ASN A 88 -1.50 -14.62 -4.59
CA ASN A 88 -2.17 -14.05 -3.42
C ASN A 88 -1.17 -13.37 -2.48
N ALA A 89 0.01 -13.97 -2.29
CA ALA A 89 1.07 -13.37 -1.50
C ALA A 89 1.53 -12.03 -2.09
N ALA A 90 1.64 -11.93 -3.43
CA ALA A 90 1.95 -10.68 -4.11
C ALA A 90 0.84 -9.64 -3.92
N LYS A 91 -0.42 -10.01 -4.09
CA LYS A 91 -1.58 -9.12 -3.83
C LYS A 91 -1.60 -8.60 -2.39
N ILE A 92 -1.34 -9.47 -1.41
CA ILE A 92 -1.27 -9.08 0.01
C ILE A 92 -0.17 -8.04 0.23
N ARG A 93 1.04 -8.26 -0.30
CA ARG A 93 2.15 -7.31 -0.17
C ARG A 93 1.84 -5.97 -0.83
N ALA A 94 1.25 -5.98 -2.01
CA ALA A 94 0.80 -4.77 -2.70
C ALA A 94 -0.24 -3.99 -1.88
N LEU A 95 -1.22 -4.67 -1.30
CA LEU A 95 -2.22 -4.07 -0.42
C LEU A 95 -1.60 -3.50 0.87
N LEU A 96 -0.61 -4.18 1.44
CA LEU A 96 0.10 -3.67 2.62
C LEU A 96 0.89 -2.39 2.28
N LEU A 97 1.55 -2.32 1.12
CA LEU A 97 2.22 -1.10 0.67
C LEU A 97 1.22 0.05 0.46
N ALA A 98 0.08 -0.22 -0.18
CA ALA A 98 -1.00 0.75 -0.35
C ALA A 98 -1.52 1.25 1.01
N GLY A 99 -1.67 0.36 1.99
CA GLY A 99 -2.07 0.70 3.35
C GLY A 99 -1.04 1.59 4.06
N VAL A 100 0.26 1.32 3.90
CA VAL A 100 1.32 2.19 4.45
C VAL A 100 1.28 3.57 3.80
N ARG A 101 1.10 3.64 2.47
CA ARG A 101 0.93 4.91 1.75
C ARG A 101 -0.28 5.70 2.26
N ALA A 102 -1.42 5.04 2.43
CA ALA A 102 -2.62 5.66 2.99
C ALA A 102 -2.37 6.20 4.41
N ALA A 103 -1.62 5.48 5.24
CA ALA A 103 -1.24 5.92 6.58
C ALA A 103 -0.27 7.14 6.54
N ILE A 104 0.62 7.22 5.55
CA ILE A 104 1.48 8.40 5.33
C ILE A 104 0.62 9.60 4.96
N LEU A 105 -0.29 9.46 3.99
CA LEU A 105 -1.21 10.52 3.57
C LEU A 105 -2.10 10.98 4.72
N TRP A 106 -2.67 10.06 5.49
CA TRP A 106 -3.43 10.37 6.70
C TRP A 106 -2.64 11.25 7.66
N ASN A 107 -1.38 10.93 7.88
CA ASN A 107 -0.51 11.72 8.75
C ASN A 107 -0.20 13.11 8.17
N GLN A 108 -0.01 13.22 6.85
CA GLN A 108 0.26 14.48 6.16
C GLN A 108 -0.92 15.46 6.27
N VAL A 109 -2.16 14.99 6.25
CA VAL A 109 -3.36 15.82 6.46
C VAL A 109 -3.68 16.05 7.94
N GLY A 110 -2.72 15.81 8.84
CA GLY A 110 -2.88 16.05 10.27
C GLY A 110 -3.57 14.93 11.06
N GLY A 111 -3.80 13.78 10.42
CA GLY A 111 -4.37 12.61 11.08
C GLY A 111 -3.40 12.00 12.10
N LYS A 112 -3.91 11.66 13.27
CA LYS A 112 -3.16 11.05 14.37
C LYS A 112 -3.77 9.70 14.75
N ARG A 113 -2.95 8.82 15.38
CA ARG A 113 -3.42 7.50 15.83
C ARG A 113 -4.62 7.56 16.78
N TRP A 114 -4.66 8.57 17.64
CA TRP A 114 -5.78 8.82 18.58
C TRP A 114 -7.11 9.07 17.84
N HIS A 115 -7.08 9.71 16.67
CA HIS A 115 -8.28 9.97 15.89
C HIS A 115 -8.99 8.68 15.50
N MET A 116 -8.23 7.59 15.25
CA MET A 116 -8.79 6.28 14.94
C MET A 116 -9.45 5.63 16.15
N LEU A 117 -8.97 5.92 17.36
CA LEU A 117 -9.49 5.35 18.61
C LEU A 117 -10.67 6.16 19.17
N PHE A 118 -10.51 7.49 19.25
CA PHE A 118 -11.47 8.36 19.94
C PHE A 118 -12.53 8.99 19.02
N PHE A 119 -12.23 9.15 17.72
CA PHE A 119 -13.15 9.77 16.75
C PHE A 119 -13.74 8.78 15.75
N ARG A 120 -13.80 7.50 16.12
CA ARG A 120 -14.39 6.45 15.31
C ARG A 120 -15.82 6.77 14.82
N SER A 121 -16.60 7.43 15.66
CA SER A 121 -17.96 7.89 15.33
C SER A 121 -18.00 8.96 14.25
N ARG A 122 -16.96 9.78 14.12
CA ARG A 122 -16.86 10.80 13.07
C ARG A 122 -16.33 10.25 11.75
N ILE A 123 -15.49 9.23 11.80
CA ILE A 123 -14.89 8.59 10.61
C ILE A 123 -15.90 7.67 9.91
N ARG A 124 -16.74 6.97 10.65
CA ARG A 124 -17.75 6.05 10.10
C ARG A 124 -18.68 6.66 9.05
N PRO A 125 -19.31 7.83 9.27
CA PRO A 125 -20.18 8.44 8.27
C PRO A 125 -19.45 8.83 6.99
N SER A 126 -18.18 9.24 7.10
CA SER A 126 -17.35 9.61 5.93
C SER A 126 -17.00 8.39 5.08
N LEU A 127 -16.75 7.23 5.69
CA LEU A 127 -16.50 5.97 4.99
C LEU A 127 -17.75 5.44 4.26
N GLN A 128 -18.95 5.68 4.80
CA GLN A 128 -20.20 5.28 4.15
C GLN A 128 -20.53 6.09 2.89
N LYS A 129 -19.98 7.30 2.75
CA LYS A 129 -20.15 8.14 1.56
C LYS A 129 -19.25 7.74 0.38
N ILE A 130 -18.27 6.87 0.60
CA ILE A 130 -17.32 6.40 -0.42
C ILE A 130 -17.82 5.09 -1.09
N ARG A 131 -18.91 4.55 -0.64
CA ARG A 131 -19.56 3.35 -1.23
C ARG A 131 -20.35 3.67 -2.46
#